data_14ce196cbd82d30d814f7af5558f5b8b
#
_entry.id   14ce196cbd82d30d814f7af5558f5b8b
#
_cell.length_a   1.000
_cell.length_b   1.000
_cell.length_c   1.000
_cell.angle_alpha   90.00
_cell.angle_beta   90.00
_cell.angle_gamma   90.00
#
_symmetry.space_group_name_H-M   'P 1'
#
loop_
_entity.id
_entity.type
_entity.pdbx_description
1 polymer ?
#
loop_
_entity_poly.entity_id
_entity_poly.type
_entity_poly.pdbx_seq_one_letter_code
_entity_poly.pdbx_strand_id
1 'polypeptide(L)'
;MSKSSFYCFGKSVRGREHRLSGLPNQDALRIYIGKDNNPVIIALADGHGSPVHFRSEVGSKMAVDTAVDILSSVRETDIKVPNKISKYPTLITREWNSRVLLDHKNKKFSSDELGALYDEVKNESFVDYVRLDPKIGYGTTLIVVASYGDSMLYLQIGDGDILVVDDTGNVRKPLRDDVQFSRYQTKSLCTHGASDDFRIAVEKNNGANPVLVLASTDGYSNSFKSYQEFFKVGIAYLDLIRILGCDFLEDILEDLLCKTSSQGSGDDITVGLACSSDLASDHGFIFP
;
A
#
# COMPACT_ATOMS: atom_id res chain seq x y z
N MET A 1 -26.43 -13.59 -10.91
CA MET A 1 -25.18 -12.90 -11.20
C MET A 1 -24.16 -13.42 -10.20
N SER A 2 -23.06 -14.05 -10.63
CA SER A 2 -22.00 -14.49 -9.74
C SER A 2 -21.40 -13.23 -9.09
N LYS A 3 -21.16 -13.27 -7.77
CA LYS A 3 -20.42 -12.20 -7.12
C LYS A 3 -19.01 -12.23 -7.71
N SER A 4 -18.51 -11.10 -8.19
CA SER A 4 -17.13 -10.98 -8.63
C SER A 4 -16.26 -11.29 -7.44
N SER A 5 -15.48 -12.34 -7.51
CA SER A 5 -14.45 -12.68 -6.53
C SER A 5 -13.09 -12.34 -7.11
N PHE A 6 -12.12 -12.07 -6.22
CA PHE A 6 -10.75 -11.74 -6.62
C PHE A 6 -9.79 -12.77 -6.05
N TYR A 7 -8.85 -13.21 -6.85
CA TYR A 7 -7.63 -13.85 -6.40
C TYR A 7 -6.61 -12.77 -6.06
N CYS A 8 -6.04 -12.82 -4.86
CA CYS A 8 -5.17 -11.77 -4.37
C CYS A 8 -3.84 -12.32 -3.87
N PHE A 9 -2.76 -11.71 -4.32
CA PHE A 9 -1.40 -12.02 -3.94
C PHE A 9 -0.52 -10.77 -3.95
N GLY A 10 0.69 -10.88 -3.43
CA GLY A 10 1.62 -9.76 -3.43
C GLY A 10 2.94 -10.11 -2.78
N LYS A 11 3.93 -9.27 -2.96
CA LYS A 11 5.27 -9.41 -2.39
C LYS A 11 5.77 -8.05 -1.92
N SER A 12 6.60 -8.09 -0.87
CA SER A 12 7.37 -6.95 -0.38
C SER A 12 8.83 -7.33 -0.37
N VAL A 13 9.67 -6.58 -1.07
CA VAL A 13 11.10 -6.86 -1.21
C VAL A 13 11.93 -5.71 -0.66
N ARG A 14 12.98 -6.07 0.06
CA ARG A 14 13.95 -5.10 0.58
C ARG A 14 14.75 -4.51 -0.56
N GLY A 15 14.85 -3.18 -0.60
CA GLY A 15 15.57 -2.42 -1.59
C GLY A 15 17.08 -2.69 -1.61
N ARG A 16 17.70 -2.43 -2.76
CA ARG A 16 19.16 -2.55 -2.88
C ARG A 16 19.90 -1.62 -1.93
N GLU A 17 19.47 -0.37 -1.83
CA GLU A 17 20.11 0.63 -0.95
C GLU A 17 19.96 0.27 0.53
N HIS A 18 18.79 -0.26 0.94
CA HIS A 18 18.61 -0.74 2.31
C HIS A 18 19.45 -1.98 2.62
N ARG A 19 19.65 -2.88 1.63
CA ARG A 19 20.58 -4.01 1.81
C ARG A 19 22.03 -3.55 1.99
N LEU A 20 22.46 -2.53 1.25
CA LEU A 20 23.82 -1.99 1.33
C LEU A 20 24.06 -1.21 2.63
N SER A 21 23.09 -0.45 3.09
CA SER A 21 23.16 0.34 4.35
C SER A 21 22.85 -0.47 5.61
N GLY A 22 22.39 -1.72 5.48
CA GLY A 22 22.00 -2.56 6.62
C GLY A 22 20.61 -2.25 7.18
N LEU A 23 19.85 -1.30 6.60
CA LEU A 23 18.48 -0.98 7.01
C LEU A 23 17.52 -2.14 6.71
N PRO A 24 16.51 -2.39 7.52
CA PRO A 24 15.46 -3.39 7.22
C PRO A 24 14.60 -2.98 6.01
N ASN A 25 13.77 -3.90 5.53
CA ASN A 25 12.63 -3.52 4.69
C ASN A 25 11.66 -2.69 5.54
N GLN A 26 11.40 -1.44 5.15
CA GLN A 26 10.53 -0.52 5.86
C GLN A 26 9.09 -0.54 5.31
N ASP A 27 8.88 -1.17 4.16
CA ASP A 27 7.56 -1.44 3.61
C ASP A 27 6.82 -2.55 4.37
N ALA A 28 5.50 -2.54 4.26
CA ALA A 28 4.65 -3.61 4.77
C ALA A 28 3.53 -3.95 3.79
N LEU A 29 3.15 -5.23 3.78
CA LEU A 29 2.02 -5.77 3.02
C LEU A 29 1.18 -6.65 3.94
N ARG A 30 -0.15 -6.49 3.88
CA ARG A 30 -1.10 -7.42 4.46
C ARG A 30 -2.25 -7.67 3.51
N ILE A 31 -2.52 -8.95 3.23
CA ILE A 31 -3.69 -9.41 2.46
C ILE A 31 -4.63 -10.11 3.41
N TYR A 32 -5.92 -9.79 3.32
CA TYR A 32 -6.99 -10.45 4.07
C TYR A 32 -8.05 -10.96 3.11
N ILE A 33 -8.40 -12.22 3.26
CA ILE A 33 -9.46 -12.88 2.49
C ILE A 33 -10.53 -13.30 3.50
N GLY A 34 -11.67 -12.64 3.45
CA GLY A 34 -12.82 -12.94 4.28
C GLY A 34 -13.53 -14.22 3.88
N LYS A 35 -14.55 -14.59 4.66
CA LYS A 35 -15.39 -15.75 4.34
C LYS A 35 -16.04 -15.59 2.97
N ASP A 36 -16.04 -16.67 2.18
CA ASP A 36 -16.57 -16.68 0.82
C ASP A 36 -15.95 -15.57 -0.08
N ASN A 37 -14.65 -15.29 0.12
CA ASN A 37 -13.90 -14.23 -0.56
C ASN A 37 -14.55 -12.83 -0.42
N ASN A 38 -15.14 -12.53 0.73
CA ASN A 38 -15.79 -11.24 0.97
C ASN A 38 -15.70 -10.80 2.45
N PRO A 39 -15.08 -9.65 2.76
CA PRO A 39 -14.31 -8.83 1.84
C PRO A 39 -12.96 -9.44 1.50
N VAL A 40 -12.36 -8.97 0.41
CA VAL A 40 -10.93 -9.16 0.12
C VAL A 40 -10.24 -7.81 0.26
N ILE A 41 -9.14 -7.76 1.01
CA ILE A 41 -8.43 -6.49 1.32
C ILE A 41 -6.95 -6.69 1.07
N ILE A 42 -6.36 -5.75 0.33
CA ILE A 42 -4.91 -5.59 0.16
C ILE A 42 -4.54 -4.26 0.82
N ALA A 43 -3.65 -4.29 1.78
CA ALA A 43 -3.11 -3.09 2.43
C ALA A 43 -1.59 -3.07 2.29
N LEU A 44 -1.05 -1.93 1.83
CA LEU A 44 0.37 -1.66 1.69
C LEU A 44 0.71 -0.38 2.44
N ALA A 45 1.92 -0.31 2.97
CA ALA A 45 2.42 0.88 3.63
C ALA A 45 3.93 0.99 3.37
N ASP A 46 4.37 2.20 3.04
CA ASP A 46 5.77 2.57 2.86
C ASP A 46 6.22 3.32 4.11
N GLY A 47 7.18 2.75 4.83
CA GLY A 47 7.81 3.39 5.98
C GLY A 47 8.91 4.33 5.53
N HIS A 48 8.81 5.61 5.90
CA HIS A 48 9.76 6.63 5.47
C HIS A 48 11.22 6.28 5.80
N GLY A 49 12.10 6.28 4.78
CA GLY A 49 13.52 5.94 4.89
C GLY A 49 14.40 6.96 5.62
N SER A 50 13.85 8.11 5.99
CA SER A 50 14.59 9.16 6.68
C SER A 50 14.96 8.76 8.12
N PRO A 51 16.16 9.09 8.61
CA PRO A 51 16.55 8.90 10.03
C PRO A 51 15.60 9.55 11.04
N VAL A 52 14.74 10.49 10.62
CA VAL A 52 13.66 11.06 11.45
C VAL A 52 12.62 10.02 11.79
N HIS A 53 12.39 9.05 10.91
CA HIS A 53 11.37 8.01 11.03
C HIS A 53 11.97 6.64 11.36
N PHE A 54 12.88 6.60 12.34
CA PHE A 54 13.74 5.46 12.67
C PHE A 54 13.02 4.19 13.14
N ARG A 55 11.70 4.22 13.31
CA ARG A 55 10.82 3.06 13.55
C ARG A 55 9.74 2.91 12.47
N SER A 56 9.99 3.42 11.28
CA SER A 56 9.04 3.36 10.17
C SER A 56 8.67 1.93 9.78
N GLU A 57 9.60 0.97 9.87
CA GLU A 57 9.31 -0.46 9.71
C GLU A 57 8.19 -0.96 10.65
N VAL A 58 8.19 -0.49 11.89
CA VAL A 58 7.14 -0.83 12.86
C VAL A 58 5.85 -0.06 12.53
N GLY A 59 6.00 1.20 12.13
CA GLY A 59 4.89 2.07 11.75
C GLY A 59 4.11 1.54 10.55
N SER A 60 4.79 1.07 9.50
CA SER A 60 4.18 0.50 8.29
C SER A 60 3.44 -0.80 8.58
N LYS A 61 4.04 -1.70 9.37
CA LYS A 61 3.37 -2.94 9.81
C LYS A 61 2.09 -2.64 10.61
N MET A 62 2.16 -1.68 11.54
CA MET A 62 0.98 -1.24 12.30
C MET A 62 -0.09 -0.61 11.40
N ALA A 63 0.30 0.08 10.33
CA ALA A 63 -0.63 0.73 9.41
C ALA A 63 -1.46 -0.30 8.64
N VAL A 64 -0.81 -1.29 8.03
CA VAL A 64 -1.52 -2.35 7.27
C VAL A 64 -2.39 -3.20 8.20
N ASP A 65 -1.90 -3.52 9.41
CA ASP A 65 -2.67 -4.26 10.41
C ASP A 65 -3.91 -3.49 10.86
N THR A 66 -3.76 -2.20 11.15
CA THR A 66 -4.87 -1.33 11.55
C THR A 66 -5.92 -1.22 10.45
N ALA A 67 -5.50 -1.02 9.21
CA ALA A 67 -6.41 -0.90 8.08
C ALA A 67 -7.23 -2.20 7.89
N VAL A 68 -6.57 -3.34 7.89
CA VAL A 68 -7.23 -4.65 7.72
C VAL A 68 -8.18 -4.93 8.89
N ASP A 69 -7.75 -4.72 10.14
CA ASP A 69 -8.58 -4.99 11.32
C ASP A 69 -9.87 -4.15 11.34
N ILE A 70 -9.80 -2.89 10.92
CA ILE A 70 -10.98 -2.02 10.82
C ILE A 70 -11.86 -2.43 9.63
N LEU A 71 -11.26 -2.61 8.46
CA LEU A 71 -12.01 -2.77 7.21
C LEU A 71 -12.57 -4.18 7.02
N SER A 72 -11.97 -5.22 7.64
CA SER A 72 -12.49 -6.60 7.57
C SER A 72 -13.89 -6.77 8.18
N SER A 73 -14.27 -5.89 9.11
CA SER A 73 -15.58 -5.91 9.76
C SER A 73 -16.64 -5.02 9.08
N VAL A 74 -16.27 -4.31 8.01
CA VAL A 74 -17.15 -3.38 7.30
C VAL A 74 -18.12 -4.15 6.42
N ARG A 75 -19.40 -3.73 6.42
CA ARG A 75 -20.41 -4.33 5.56
C ARG A 75 -20.44 -3.63 4.20
N GLU A 76 -20.71 -4.40 3.14
CA GLU A 76 -20.88 -3.88 1.79
C GLU A 76 -21.86 -2.69 1.72
N THR A 77 -22.98 -2.78 2.46
CA THR A 77 -23.96 -1.69 2.53
C THR A 77 -23.41 -0.39 3.09
N ASP A 78 -22.38 -0.44 3.92
CA ASP A 78 -21.77 0.75 4.52
C ASP A 78 -20.79 1.42 3.54
N ILE A 79 -20.15 0.64 2.66
CA ILE A 79 -19.25 1.16 1.60
C ILE A 79 -20.01 2.00 0.57
N LYS A 80 -21.29 1.67 0.30
CA LYS A 80 -22.13 2.38 -0.67
C LYS A 80 -22.66 3.73 -0.16
N VAL A 81 -22.39 4.09 1.11
CA VAL A 81 -22.90 5.32 1.73
C VAL A 81 -21.73 6.30 1.97
N PRO A 82 -21.64 7.42 1.23
CA PRO A 82 -20.53 8.36 1.33
C PRO A 82 -20.22 8.83 2.76
N ASN A 83 -21.22 9.19 3.54
CA ASN A 83 -21.06 9.64 4.93
C ASN A 83 -20.55 8.53 5.89
N LYS A 84 -20.62 7.26 5.48
CA LYS A 84 -20.06 6.16 6.27
C LYS A 84 -18.62 5.89 5.88
N ILE A 85 -18.26 6.10 4.63
CA ILE A 85 -16.90 5.87 4.12
C ILE A 85 -15.95 6.94 4.65
N SER A 86 -16.37 8.21 4.66
CA SER A 86 -15.56 9.35 5.08
C SER A 86 -15.04 9.27 6.52
N LYS A 87 -15.59 8.40 7.35
CA LYS A 87 -15.11 8.20 8.73
C LYS A 87 -13.90 7.27 8.85
N TYR A 88 -13.64 6.39 7.85
CA TYR A 88 -12.58 5.39 7.96
C TYR A 88 -11.18 5.98 8.05
N PRO A 89 -10.79 7.05 7.34
CA PRO A 89 -9.54 7.75 7.59
C PRO A 89 -9.33 8.12 9.05
N THR A 90 -10.32 8.75 9.66
CA THR A 90 -10.25 9.13 11.08
C THR A 90 -10.13 7.93 12.01
N LEU A 91 -10.86 6.83 11.74
CA LEU A 91 -10.77 5.61 12.53
C LEU A 91 -9.39 4.96 12.40
N ILE A 92 -8.88 4.85 11.18
CA ILE A 92 -7.56 4.25 10.90
C ILE A 92 -6.46 5.10 11.56
N THR A 93 -6.45 6.41 11.34
CA THR A 93 -5.44 7.31 11.92
C THR A 93 -5.45 7.25 13.45
N ARG A 94 -6.64 7.28 14.06
CA ARG A 94 -6.77 7.22 15.52
C ARG A 94 -6.28 5.90 16.10
N GLU A 95 -6.66 4.79 15.48
CA GLU A 95 -6.25 3.46 15.94
C GLU A 95 -4.74 3.24 15.72
N TRP A 96 -4.19 3.63 14.57
CA TRP A 96 -2.75 3.61 14.32
C TRP A 96 -1.99 4.42 15.36
N ASN A 97 -2.42 5.66 15.64
CA ASN A 97 -1.85 6.49 16.69
C ASN A 97 -1.87 5.79 18.07
N SER A 98 -2.98 5.12 18.41
CA SER A 98 -3.11 4.39 19.66
C SER A 98 -2.11 3.24 19.77
N ARG A 99 -1.91 2.49 18.69
CA ARG A 99 -0.93 1.37 18.61
C ARG A 99 0.50 1.87 18.72
N VAL A 100 0.84 2.94 18.01
CA VAL A 100 2.17 3.58 18.08
C VAL A 100 2.47 4.09 19.49
N LEU A 101 1.52 4.77 20.11
CA LEU A 101 1.71 5.28 21.48
C LEU A 101 1.84 4.16 22.51
N LEU A 102 1.13 3.05 22.31
CA LEU A 102 1.25 1.87 23.17
C LEU A 102 2.62 1.20 22.99
N ASP A 103 3.08 1.02 21.76
CA ASP A 103 4.42 0.48 21.48
C ASP A 103 5.51 1.37 22.09
N HIS A 104 5.44 2.69 21.88
CA HIS A 104 6.38 3.63 22.47
C HIS A 104 6.33 3.62 24.00
N LYS A 105 5.14 3.46 24.62
CA LYS A 105 5.03 3.32 26.08
C LYS A 105 5.78 2.10 26.59
N ASN A 106 5.70 0.98 25.86
CA ASN A 106 6.35 -0.28 26.22
C ASN A 106 7.85 -0.28 25.89
N LYS A 107 8.22 0.37 24.79
CA LYS A 107 9.61 0.46 24.28
C LYS A 107 9.93 1.93 23.97
N LYS A 108 10.36 2.66 24.98
CA LYS A 108 10.81 4.06 24.83
C LYS A 108 11.93 4.17 23.79
N PHE A 109 12.05 5.35 23.18
CA PHE A 109 13.19 5.65 22.32
C PHE A 109 14.49 5.51 23.10
N SER A 110 15.45 4.81 22.53
CA SER A 110 16.78 4.63 23.13
C SER A 110 17.64 5.88 22.94
N SER A 111 18.71 5.96 23.70
CA SER A 111 19.69 7.03 23.52
C SER A 111 20.35 6.99 22.14
N ASP A 112 20.54 5.78 21.59
CA ASP A 112 21.15 5.60 20.26
C ASP A 112 20.21 6.09 19.15
N GLU A 113 18.89 5.76 19.21
CA GLU A 113 17.90 6.27 18.27
C GLU A 113 17.80 7.79 18.29
N LEU A 114 17.77 8.40 19.48
CA LEU A 114 17.72 9.86 19.62
C LEU A 114 19.06 10.54 19.28
N GLY A 115 20.16 9.86 19.51
CA GLY A 115 21.50 10.31 19.09
C GLY A 115 21.63 10.35 17.58
N ALA A 116 21.21 9.28 16.88
CA ALA A 116 21.19 9.24 15.43
C ALA A 116 20.26 10.31 14.82
N LEU A 117 19.07 10.52 15.43
CA LEU A 117 18.18 11.62 15.05
C LEU A 117 18.86 12.99 15.20
N TYR A 118 19.53 13.25 16.35
CA TYR A 118 20.25 14.51 16.56
C TYR A 118 21.36 14.69 15.52
N ASP A 119 22.09 13.63 15.22
CA ASP A 119 23.18 13.68 14.23
C ASP A 119 22.70 14.04 12.83
N GLU A 120 21.49 13.64 12.48
CA GLU A 120 20.85 14.00 11.21
C GLU A 120 20.35 15.45 11.20
N VAL A 121 19.54 15.83 12.19
CA VAL A 121 18.84 17.12 12.19
C VAL A 121 19.64 18.28 12.78
N LYS A 122 20.67 17.99 13.62
CA LYS A 122 21.49 18.97 14.37
C LYS A 122 20.65 20.01 15.13
N ASN A 123 19.49 19.59 15.65
CA ASN A 123 18.52 20.46 16.32
C ASN A 123 17.91 19.78 17.54
N GLU A 124 18.34 20.16 18.73
CA GLU A 124 17.87 19.59 20.01
C GLU A 124 16.36 19.82 20.22
N SER A 125 15.85 21.00 19.84
CA SER A 125 14.42 21.29 19.99
C SER A 125 13.55 20.37 19.13
N PHE A 126 14.06 19.91 17.97
CA PHE A 126 13.37 18.94 17.14
C PHE A 126 13.43 17.54 17.77
N VAL A 127 14.55 17.13 18.34
CA VAL A 127 14.65 15.88 19.12
C VAL A 127 13.66 15.85 20.27
N ASP A 128 13.56 16.96 21.01
CA ASP A 128 12.56 17.09 22.08
C ASP A 128 11.15 17.03 21.55
N TYR A 129 10.88 17.62 20.40
CA TYR A 129 9.57 17.53 19.74
C TYR A 129 9.21 16.07 19.39
N VAL A 130 10.15 15.28 18.85
CA VAL A 130 9.94 13.85 18.59
C VAL A 130 9.73 13.04 19.87
N ARG A 131 10.39 13.41 20.98
CA ARG A 131 10.11 12.80 22.30
C ARG A 131 8.69 13.07 22.79
N LEU A 132 8.16 14.26 22.52
CA LEU A 132 6.80 14.66 22.90
C LEU A 132 5.74 14.09 21.97
N ASP A 133 6.03 13.98 20.68
CA ASP A 133 5.16 13.35 19.68
C ASP A 133 5.84 12.15 19.00
N PRO A 134 5.88 10.99 19.66
CA PRO A 134 6.62 9.84 19.18
C PRO A 134 6.12 9.26 17.85
N LYS A 135 4.92 9.64 17.38
CA LYS A 135 4.38 9.19 16.09
C LYS A 135 5.33 9.52 14.93
N ILE A 136 6.07 10.61 15.05
CA ILE A 136 7.04 11.04 14.05
C ILE A 136 8.06 9.93 13.77
N GLY A 137 8.59 9.27 14.79
CA GLY A 137 9.54 8.18 14.63
C GLY A 137 9.01 6.96 13.87
N TYR A 138 7.67 6.82 13.72
CA TYR A 138 6.98 5.70 13.06
C TYR A 138 6.38 6.08 11.71
N GLY A 139 6.76 7.22 11.12
CA GLY A 139 6.15 7.77 9.92
C GLY A 139 6.03 6.77 8.77
N THR A 140 4.84 6.72 8.14
CA THR A 140 4.50 5.79 7.06
C THR A 140 3.33 6.29 6.22
N THR A 141 3.27 5.84 4.97
CA THR A 141 2.11 5.96 4.09
C THR A 141 1.10 4.84 4.36
N LEU A 142 -0.01 4.83 3.64
CA LEU A 142 -0.95 3.69 3.60
C LEU A 142 -1.76 3.69 2.30
N ILE A 143 -1.83 2.53 1.67
CA ILE A 143 -2.68 2.23 0.52
C ILE A 143 -3.57 1.06 0.87
N VAL A 144 -4.86 1.15 0.53
CA VAL A 144 -5.80 0.04 0.65
C VAL A 144 -6.62 -0.12 -0.62
N VAL A 145 -6.67 -1.35 -1.09
CA VAL A 145 -7.63 -1.82 -2.10
C VAL A 145 -8.50 -2.88 -1.47
N ALA A 146 -9.82 -2.69 -1.46
CA ALA A 146 -10.72 -3.66 -0.87
C ALA A 146 -11.95 -3.91 -1.74
N SER A 147 -12.29 -5.19 -1.92
CA SER A 147 -13.50 -5.63 -2.61
C SER A 147 -14.57 -6.06 -1.61
N TYR A 148 -15.77 -5.50 -1.76
CA TYR A 148 -16.96 -5.84 -0.98
C TYR A 148 -18.11 -6.17 -1.94
N GLY A 149 -18.23 -7.44 -2.30
CA GLY A 149 -19.24 -7.88 -3.25
C GLY A 149 -19.09 -7.19 -4.62
N ASP A 150 -20.02 -6.28 -4.98
CA ASP A 150 -20.00 -5.53 -6.24
C ASP A 150 -19.33 -4.14 -6.13
N SER A 151 -18.62 -3.87 -5.04
CA SER A 151 -18.02 -2.56 -4.78
C SER A 151 -16.53 -2.69 -4.49
N MET A 152 -15.72 -1.83 -5.12
CA MET A 152 -14.29 -1.66 -4.85
C MET A 152 -14.08 -0.37 -4.07
N LEU A 153 -13.39 -0.46 -2.94
CA LEU A 153 -12.91 0.69 -2.16
C LEU A 153 -11.42 0.88 -2.42
N TYR A 154 -11.05 2.11 -2.74
CA TYR A 154 -9.67 2.58 -2.80
C TYR A 154 -9.48 3.66 -1.76
N LEU A 155 -8.42 3.54 -0.95
CA LEU A 155 -8.11 4.48 0.12
C LEU A 155 -6.61 4.65 0.17
N GLN A 156 -6.14 5.90 0.24
CA GLN A 156 -4.70 6.18 0.19
C GLN A 156 -4.34 7.47 0.94
N ILE A 157 -3.26 7.39 1.72
CA ILE A 157 -2.47 8.53 2.19
C ILE A 157 -1.01 8.29 1.78
N GLY A 158 -0.37 9.29 1.16
CA GLY A 158 0.98 9.17 0.62
C GLY A 158 1.00 9.10 -0.90
N ASP A 159 2.14 8.71 -1.46
CA ASP A 159 2.55 8.87 -2.86
C ASP A 159 2.69 7.57 -3.67
N GLY A 160 2.41 6.43 -3.09
CA GLY A 160 2.33 5.18 -3.85
C GLY A 160 1.21 5.17 -4.89
N ASP A 161 1.05 4.09 -5.60
CA ASP A 161 0.18 4.02 -6.77
C ASP A 161 -0.89 2.92 -6.69
N ILE A 162 -2.06 3.20 -7.27
CA ILE A 162 -3.09 2.20 -7.57
C ILE A 162 -3.41 2.28 -9.06
N LEU A 163 -3.20 1.19 -9.78
CA LEU A 163 -3.59 1.03 -11.18
C LEU A 163 -4.76 0.06 -11.29
N VAL A 164 -5.76 0.47 -12.04
CA VAL A 164 -6.93 -0.35 -12.39
C VAL A 164 -6.88 -0.67 -13.87
N VAL A 165 -6.96 -1.94 -14.21
CA VAL A 165 -6.94 -2.43 -15.58
C VAL A 165 -8.29 -3.07 -15.88
N ASP A 166 -8.90 -2.68 -17.00
CA ASP A 166 -10.13 -3.29 -17.50
C ASP A 166 -9.85 -4.47 -18.46
N ASP A 167 -10.89 -5.14 -18.88
CA ASP A 167 -10.84 -6.30 -19.77
C ASP A 167 -10.28 -5.99 -21.18
N THR A 168 -10.26 -4.72 -21.57
CA THR A 168 -9.66 -4.26 -22.85
C THR A 168 -8.18 -3.91 -22.70
N GLY A 169 -7.62 -3.97 -21.47
CA GLY A 169 -6.24 -3.58 -21.18
C GLY A 169 -6.06 -2.08 -20.97
N ASN A 170 -7.14 -1.30 -20.83
CA ASN A 170 -7.04 0.11 -20.51
C ASN A 170 -6.66 0.30 -19.05
N VAL A 171 -5.60 1.10 -18.78
CA VAL A 171 -5.03 1.34 -17.43
C VAL A 171 -5.39 2.75 -16.96
N ARG A 172 -5.86 2.87 -15.71
CA ARG A 172 -6.19 4.16 -15.09
C ARG A 172 -5.88 4.17 -13.60
N LYS A 173 -5.79 5.36 -13.02
CA LYS A 173 -5.79 5.56 -11.56
C LYS A 173 -7.22 5.78 -11.06
N PRO A 174 -7.69 5.08 -10.01
CA PRO A 174 -9.04 5.28 -9.46
C PRO A 174 -9.12 6.52 -8.57
N LEU A 175 -8.00 6.96 -8.02
CA LEU A 175 -7.89 8.15 -7.18
C LEU A 175 -7.36 9.32 -8.02
N ARG A 176 -7.94 10.52 -7.81
CA ARG A 176 -7.45 11.73 -8.48
C ARG A 176 -6.11 12.15 -7.89
N ASP A 177 -5.18 12.55 -8.74
CA ASP A 177 -3.94 13.15 -8.29
C ASP A 177 -4.25 14.51 -7.63
N ASP A 178 -3.62 14.79 -6.49
CA ASP A 178 -3.73 16.08 -5.81
C ASP A 178 -2.97 17.15 -6.61
N VAL A 179 -3.68 17.90 -7.41
CA VAL A 179 -3.11 18.99 -8.25
C VAL A 179 -2.53 20.14 -7.41
N GLN A 180 -2.83 20.20 -6.10
CA GLN A 180 -2.49 21.34 -5.23
C GLN A 180 -1.29 21.14 -4.30
N PHE A 181 -0.71 19.95 -4.22
CA PHE A 181 0.38 19.71 -3.25
C PHE A 181 1.76 19.75 -3.92
N SER A 182 2.63 20.56 -3.32
CA SER A 182 4.02 20.71 -3.74
C SER A 182 4.70 19.33 -3.74
N ARG A 183 5.50 19.03 -4.76
CA ARG A 183 6.28 17.81 -4.95
C ARG A 183 7.31 17.51 -3.84
N TYR A 184 7.24 18.21 -2.70
CA TYR A 184 8.28 18.20 -1.68
C TYR A 184 7.89 17.62 -0.34
N GLN A 185 6.65 17.15 -0.16
CA GLN A 185 6.25 16.60 1.14
C GLN A 185 5.25 15.45 0.98
N THR A 186 5.71 14.21 1.18
CA THR A 186 4.86 13.02 1.23
C THR A 186 3.91 13.10 2.42
N LYS A 187 2.62 12.90 2.18
CA LYS A 187 1.61 12.81 3.24
C LYS A 187 1.78 11.51 4.02
N SER A 188 1.69 11.57 5.33
CA SER A 188 2.02 10.46 6.24
C SER A 188 1.01 10.34 7.36
N LEU A 189 0.83 9.12 7.88
CA LEU A 189 0.01 8.87 9.07
C LEU A 189 0.51 9.59 10.33
N CYS A 190 1.81 9.91 10.39
CA CYS A 190 2.40 10.64 11.53
C CYS A 190 2.13 12.15 11.51
N THR A 191 1.63 12.70 10.39
CA THR A 191 1.37 14.15 10.30
C THR A 191 0.13 14.55 11.08
N HIS A 192 0.11 15.80 11.55
CA HIS A 192 -1.07 16.37 12.18
C HIS A 192 -2.19 16.51 11.13
N GLY A 193 -3.40 16.03 11.47
CA GLY A 193 -4.53 16.07 10.53
C GLY A 193 -4.48 15.02 9.43
N ALA A 194 -3.65 13.98 9.56
CA ALA A 194 -3.47 12.92 8.55
C ALA A 194 -4.79 12.34 8.01
N SER A 195 -5.87 12.31 8.82
CA SER A 195 -7.19 11.84 8.37
C SER A 195 -7.77 12.66 7.21
N ASP A 196 -7.41 13.93 7.09
CA ASP A 196 -7.93 14.84 6.07
C ASP A 196 -7.12 14.73 4.76
N ASP A 197 -5.95 14.13 4.83
CA ASP A 197 -5.05 13.91 3.69
C ASP A 197 -5.35 12.62 2.91
N PHE A 198 -6.32 11.83 3.38
CA PHE A 198 -6.71 10.61 2.66
C PHE A 198 -7.50 10.91 1.39
N ARG A 199 -7.14 10.23 0.31
CA ARG A 199 -7.92 10.14 -0.92
C ARG A 199 -8.76 8.86 -0.86
N ILE A 200 -10.03 8.95 -1.23
CA ILE A 200 -10.97 7.83 -1.19
C ILE A 200 -11.79 7.80 -2.48
N ALA A 201 -11.95 6.61 -3.04
CA ALA A 201 -12.91 6.35 -4.09
C ALA A 201 -13.63 5.02 -3.85
N VAL A 202 -14.88 4.96 -4.28
CA VAL A 202 -15.66 3.72 -4.35
C VAL A 202 -16.20 3.58 -5.75
N GLU A 203 -15.96 2.44 -6.34
CA GLU A 203 -16.38 2.11 -7.69
C GLU A 203 -17.19 0.82 -7.70
N LYS A 204 -18.05 0.70 -8.71
CA LYS A 204 -18.82 -0.51 -8.92
C LYS A 204 -17.94 -1.55 -9.62
N ASN A 205 -17.90 -2.75 -9.05
CA ASN A 205 -17.31 -3.90 -9.71
C ASN A 205 -18.40 -4.60 -10.53
N ASN A 206 -18.22 -4.70 -11.84
CA ASN A 206 -19.18 -5.32 -12.75
C ASN A 206 -18.61 -6.56 -13.46
N GLY A 207 -17.48 -7.08 -12.99
CA GLY A 207 -16.80 -8.26 -13.55
C GLY A 207 -15.86 -7.97 -14.72
N ALA A 208 -16.21 -7.03 -15.57
CA ALA A 208 -15.36 -6.60 -16.69
C ALA A 208 -14.43 -5.44 -16.29
N ASN A 209 -14.75 -4.75 -15.20
CA ASN A 209 -13.94 -3.63 -14.69
C ASN A 209 -14.10 -3.49 -13.17
N PRO A 210 -13.00 -3.67 -12.40
CA PRO A 210 -11.65 -4.06 -12.86
C PRO A 210 -11.52 -5.57 -13.12
N VAL A 211 -10.63 -5.96 -14.02
CA VAL A 211 -10.14 -7.35 -14.14
C VAL A 211 -8.83 -7.56 -13.40
N LEU A 212 -8.02 -6.49 -13.27
CA LEU A 212 -6.79 -6.47 -12.49
C LEU A 212 -6.67 -5.14 -11.75
N VAL A 213 -6.34 -5.19 -10.47
CA VAL A 213 -5.90 -4.02 -9.68
C VAL A 213 -4.50 -4.28 -9.18
N LEU A 214 -3.59 -3.31 -9.43
CA LEU A 214 -2.24 -3.28 -8.90
C LEU A 214 -2.12 -2.12 -7.93
N ALA A 215 -1.71 -2.40 -6.69
CA ALA A 215 -1.30 -1.38 -5.72
C ALA A 215 0.19 -1.52 -5.44
N SER A 216 0.93 -0.41 -5.34
CA SER A 216 2.36 -0.44 -5.06
C SER A 216 2.83 0.73 -4.22
N THR A 217 3.92 0.55 -3.45
CA THR A 217 4.70 1.63 -2.89
C THR A 217 5.43 2.38 -4.00
N ASP A 218 5.87 3.61 -3.74
CA ASP A 218 6.45 4.50 -4.75
C ASP A 218 7.82 4.01 -5.26
N GLY A 219 8.56 3.21 -4.46
CA GLY A 219 9.79 2.55 -4.90
C GLY A 219 9.60 1.75 -6.19
N TYR A 220 8.35 1.28 -6.46
CA TYR A 220 8.05 0.59 -7.71
C TYR A 220 7.92 1.57 -8.89
N SER A 221 7.05 2.56 -8.80
CA SER A 221 6.85 3.54 -9.88
C SER A 221 8.10 4.38 -10.13
N ASN A 222 8.85 4.73 -9.08
CA ASN A 222 10.13 5.45 -9.16
C ASN A 222 11.26 4.64 -9.85
N SER A 223 11.07 3.33 -10.03
CA SER A 223 12.00 2.48 -10.79
C SER A 223 11.87 2.62 -12.31
N PHE A 224 10.85 3.33 -12.81
CA PHE A 224 10.60 3.54 -14.22
C PHE A 224 10.93 4.97 -14.64
N LYS A 225 11.35 5.15 -15.90
CA LYS A 225 11.74 6.48 -16.43
C LYS A 225 10.58 7.47 -16.53
N SER A 226 9.35 6.96 -16.58
CA SER A 226 8.15 7.78 -16.68
C SER A 226 6.92 7.02 -16.20
N TYR A 227 5.87 7.73 -15.82
CA TYR A 227 4.57 7.12 -15.51
C TYR A 227 3.97 6.35 -16.68
N GLN A 228 4.23 6.76 -17.92
CA GLN A 228 3.78 6.01 -19.10
C GLN A 228 4.45 4.64 -19.22
N GLU A 229 5.72 4.52 -18.83
CA GLU A 229 6.39 3.22 -18.73
C GLU A 229 5.84 2.40 -17.57
N PHE A 230 5.60 3.00 -16.42
CA PHE A 230 5.00 2.34 -15.28
C PHE A 230 3.59 1.81 -15.61
N PHE A 231 2.74 2.57 -16.32
CA PHE A 231 1.41 2.11 -16.71
C PHE A 231 1.42 0.87 -17.61
N LYS A 232 2.47 0.67 -18.42
CA LYS A 232 2.64 -0.56 -19.22
C LYS A 232 2.79 -1.82 -18.37
N VAL A 233 3.20 -1.67 -17.10
CA VAL A 233 3.28 -2.80 -16.17
C VAL A 233 1.92 -3.45 -15.95
N GLY A 234 0.86 -2.64 -15.78
CA GLY A 234 -0.51 -3.15 -15.64
C GLY A 234 -0.94 -4.00 -16.84
N ILE A 235 -0.59 -3.55 -18.06
CA ILE A 235 -0.87 -4.30 -19.29
C ILE A 235 -0.03 -5.58 -19.33
N ALA A 236 1.28 -5.48 -19.04
CA ALA A 236 2.19 -6.62 -19.07
C ALA A 236 1.77 -7.71 -18.05
N TYR A 237 1.33 -7.32 -16.86
CA TYR A 237 0.83 -8.27 -15.87
C TYR A 237 -0.50 -8.90 -16.30
N LEU A 238 -1.41 -8.12 -16.90
CA LEU A 238 -2.64 -8.66 -17.46
C LEU A 238 -2.36 -9.71 -18.56
N ASP A 239 -1.41 -9.42 -19.46
CA ASP A 239 -1.02 -10.34 -20.53
C ASP A 239 -0.35 -11.60 -19.99
N LEU A 240 0.54 -11.47 -18.98
CA LEU A 240 1.15 -12.62 -18.31
C LEU A 240 0.09 -13.50 -17.65
N ILE A 241 -0.87 -12.92 -16.94
CA ILE A 241 -1.95 -13.64 -16.28
C ILE A 241 -2.82 -14.37 -17.33
N ARG A 242 -3.15 -13.72 -18.43
CA ARG A 242 -3.93 -14.32 -19.52
C ARG A 242 -3.23 -15.50 -20.20
N ILE A 243 -1.91 -15.48 -20.27
CA ILE A 243 -1.13 -16.51 -20.94
C ILE A 243 -0.73 -17.63 -19.98
N LEU A 244 -0.31 -17.29 -18.76
CA LEU A 244 0.36 -18.20 -17.84
C LEU A 244 -0.35 -18.40 -16.49
N GLY A 245 -1.39 -17.61 -16.20
CA GLY A 245 -2.16 -17.68 -14.95
C GLY A 245 -1.62 -16.77 -13.84
N CYS A 246 -2.46 -16.56 -12.82
CA CYS A 246 -2.11 -15.78 -11.64
C CYS A 246 -0.99 -16.45 -10.83
N ASP A 247 -1.02 -17.78 -10.69
CA ASP A 247 -0.04 -18.54 -9.91
C ASP A 247 1.37 -18.35 -10.47
N PHE A 248 1.52 -18.34 -11.81
CA PHE A 248 2.82 -18.08 -12.43
C PHE A 248 3.36 -16.69 -12.09
N LEU A 249 2.51 -15.66 -12.16
CA LEU A 249 2.95 -14.31 -11.82
C LEU A 249 3.28 -14.19 -10.32
N GLU A 250 2.51 -14.84 -9.45
CA GLU A 250 2.79 -14.89 -8.01
C GLU A 250 4.16 -15.51 -7.71
N ASP A 251 4.49 -16.62 -8.39
CA ASP A 251 5.76 -17.33 -8.21
C ASP A 251 6.98 -16.49 -8.61
N ILE A 252 6.88 -15.71 -9.70
CA ILE A 252 8.01 -14.92 -10.20
C ILE A 252 8.04 -13.48 -9.66
N LEU A 253 6.99 -13.02 -8.95
CA LEU A 253 6.82 -11.62 -8.58
C LEU A 253 7.98 -11.12 -7.71
N GLU A 254 8.45 -11.91 -6.74
CA GLU A 254 9.55 -11.52 -5.86
C GLU A 254 10.83 -11.24 -6.65
N ASP A 255 11.19 -12.11 -7.57
CA ASP A 255 12.37 -11.94 -8.42
C ASP A 255 12.24 -10.71 -9.34
N LEU A 256 11.04 -10.48 -9.91
CA LEU A 256 10.76 -9.29 -10.71
C LEU A 256 10.95 -8.01 -9.89
N LEU A 257 10.42 -7.95 -8.67
CA LEU A 257 10.54 -6.77 -7.81
C LEU A 257 11.98 -6.55 -7.35
N CYS A 258 12.69 -7.60 -6.94
CA CYS A 258 14.11 -7.52 -6.59
C CYS A 258 14.97 -6.99 -7.74
N LYS A 259 14.71 -7.47 -8.97
CA LYS A 259 15.40 -6.99 -10.17
C LYS A 259 15.04 -5.53 -10.47
N THR A 260 13.77 -5.16 -10.34
CA THR A 260 13.30 -3.80 -10.57
C THR A 260 13.93 -2.81 -9.60
N SER A 261 13.94 -3.11 -8.28
CA SER A 261 14.63 -2.29 -7.29
C SER A 261 16.12 -2.14 -7.62
N SER A 262 16.79 -3.25 -7.94
CA SER A 262 18.25 -3.24 -8.19
C SER A 262 18.66 -2.45 -9.44
N GLN A 263 17.80 -2.36 -10.45
CA GLN A 263 18.03 -1.66 -11.72
C GLN A 263 17.42 -0.26 -11.76
N GLY A 264 16.54 0.06 -10.84
CA GLY A 264 15.75 1.29 -10.78
C GLY A 264 16.04 2.14 -9.55
N SER A 265 15.02 2.35 -8.70
CA SER A 265 15.07 3.23 -7.53
C SER A 265 16.11 2.83 -6.48
N GLY A 266 16.35 1.54 -6.31
CA GLY A 266 17.14 1.00 -5.21
C GLY A 266 16.37 0.88 -3.90
N ASP A 267 15.16 1.39 -3.84
CA ASP A 267 14.28 1.43 -2.68
C ASP A 267 13.58 0.09 -2.41
N ASP A 268 12.95 -0.04 -1.25
CA ASP A 268 12.01 -1.12 -0.97
C ASP A 268 10.87 -1.07 -1.98
N ILE A 269 10.38 -2.23 -2.38
CA ILE A 269 9.23 -2.31 -3.30
C ILE A 269 8.21 -3.29 -2.75
N THR A 270 6.99 -2.80 -2.62
CA THR A 270 5.85 -3.63 -2.26
C THR A 270 4.78 -3.53 -3.32
N VAL A 271 4.30 -4.69 -3.79
CA VAL A 271 3.21 -4.79 -4.78
C VAL A 271 2.15 -5.75 -4.26
N GLY A 272 0.89 -5.33 -4.35
CA GLY A 272 -0.28 -6.15 -4.13
C GLY A 272 -1.17 -6.19 -5.38
N LEU A 273 -1.67 -7.35 -5.73
CA LEU A 273 -2.45 -7.61 -6.93
C LEU A 273 -3.79 -8.23 -6.56
N ALA A 274 -4.87 -7.76 -7.18
CA ALA A 274 -6.19 -8.37 -7.14
C ALA A 274 -6.63 -8.67 -8.58
N CYS A 275 -6.75 -9.96 -8.92
CA CYS A 275 -7.19 -10.44 -10.24
C CYS A 275 -8.63 -10.93 -10.14
N SER A 276 -9.51 -10.58 -11.09
CA SER A 276 -10.85 -11.15 -11.11
C SER A 276 -10.80 -12.67 -11.26
N SER A 277 -11.69 -13.38 -10.55
CA SER A 277 -11.70 -14.86 -10.59
C SER A 277 -12.00 -15.41 -11.98
N ASP A 278 -12.71 -14.65 -12.80
CA ASP A 278 -12.97 -15.05 -14.20
C ASP A 278 -11.65 -15.10 -14.99
N LEU A 279 -10.77 -14.13 -14.76
CA LEU A 279 -9.42 -14.10 -15.33
C LEU A 279 -8.52 -15.20 -14.76
N ALA A 280 -8.65 -15.50 -13.45
CA ALA A 280 -7.84 -16.51 -12.78
C ALA A 280 -8.22 -17.96 -13.13
N SER A 281 -9.48 -18.20 -13.55
CA SER A 281 -10.03 -19.54 -13.82
C SER A 281 -9.94 -19.99 -15.29
N ASP A 282 -9.59 -19.10 -16.22
CA ASP A 282 -9.56 -19.40 -17.68
C ASP A 282 -8.38 -20.30 -18.13
N HIS A 283 -7.52 -20.73 -17.19
CA HIS A 283 -6.36 -21.58 -17.50
C HIS A 283 -6.64 -23.07 -17.29
N GLY A 284 -7.67 -23.58 -17.97
CA GLY A 284 -7.71 -25.00 -18.34
C GLY A 284 -6.63 -25.25 -19.39
N PHE A 285 -5.41 -25.64 -18.96
CA PHE A 285 -4.34 -26.01 -19.87
C PHE A 285 -4.82 -27.13 -20.82
N ILE A 286 -5.10 -26.76 -22.07
CA ILE A 286 -5.05 -27.68 -23.19
C ILE A 286 -3.66 -27.52 -23.77
N PHE A 287 -2.70 -28.31 -23.29
CA PHE A 287 -1.50 -28.57 -24.07
C PHE A 287 -1.90 -29.43 -25.29
N PRO A 288 -1.46 -29.04 -26.49
CA PRO A 288 -1.67 -29.87 -27.68
C PRO A 288 -0.88 -31.19 -27.63
#